data_eaf04772da6200160f593b5ee4b0053e
#
_entry.id   eaf04772da6200160f593b5ee4b0053e
#
_cell.length_a   1.000
_cell.length_b   1.000
_cell.length_c   1.000
_cell.angle_alpha   90.00
_cell.angle_beta   90.00
_cell.angle_gamma   90.00
#
_symmetry.space_group_name_H-M   'P 1'
#
loop_
_entity.id
_entity.type
_entity.pdbx_description
1 polymer ?
#
loop_
_entity_poly.entity_id
_entity_poly.type
_entity_poly.pdbx_seq_one_letter_code
_entity_poly.pdbx_strand_id
1 'polypeptide(L)'
;GDVYKRQGIGGVCTGLGIPPQSIGSVIGVMKAYTSRVGAGPFPTELSDEIMTHLQEVGAEYGTTTGRRRRCGWLDLVMMRYSTLINGYTSLNLTKLDVLDNLPEIKVATSYVLGEKELSSFPADLNILAKVDVKYKMFPGWKGPISNCKSYEELPQTCREYIEYIENFLGVRIEWIGVG
;
A
#
# COMPACT_ATOMS: atom_id res chain seq x y z
N GLY A 1 0.61 -7.28 -14.75
CA GLY A 1 -0.28 -8.33 -14.45
C GLY A 1 -1.03 -8.72 -15.70
N ASP A 2 -1.29 -9.98 -15.92
CA ASP A 2 -1.96 -10.34 -17.12
C ASP A 2 -3.46 -10.04 -17.09
N VAL A 3 -4.00 -9.81 -18.27
CA VAL A 3 -5.40 -9.42 -18.51
C VAL A 3 -6.40 -10.42 -17.93
N TYR A 4 -5.94 -11.64 -17.66
CA TYR A 4 -6.78 -12.74 -17.20
C TYR A 4 -6.85 -12.87 -15.66
N LYS A 5 -6.03 -12.11 -14.93
CA LYS A 5 -6.07 -12.14 -13.48
C LYS A 5 -7.25 -11.34 -12.95
N ARG A 6 -8.23 -12.04 -12.44
CA ARG A 6 -9.38 -11.46 -11.75
C ARG A 6 -9.00 -11.13 -10.31
N GLN A 7 -8.31 -10.02 -10.11
CA GLN A 7 -7.73 -9.64 -8.81
C GLN A 7 -8.71 -8.85 -7.92
N GLY A 8 -9.81 -8.38 -8.46
CA GLY A 8 -10.85 -7.69 -7.70
C GLY A 8 -11.92 -8.63 -7.18
N ILE A 9 -12.68 -8.17 -6.18
CA ILE A 9 -13.76 -8.95 -5.55
C ILE A 9 -14.81 -9.43 -6.57
N GLY A 10 -15.07 -8.67 -7.63
CA GLY A 10 -15.96 -9.10 -8.72
C GLY A 10 -15.52 -10.38 -9.42
N GLY A 11 -14.22 -10.67 -9.43
CA GLY A 11 -13.69 -11.91 -9.98
C GLY A 11 -14.11 -13.18 -9.20
N VAL A 12 -14.42 -13.04 -7.93
CA VAL A 12 -14.93 -14.13 -7.07
C VAL A 12 -16.32 -14.54 -7.55
N CYS A 13 -17.22 -13.57 -7.74
CA CYS A 13 -18.58 -13.83 -8.20
C CYS A 13 -18.59 -14.53 -9.55
N THR A 14 -17.84 -14.01 -10.53
CA THR A 14 -17.79 -14.61 -11.87
C THR A 14 -17.00 -15.93 -11.92
N GLY A 15 -16.00 -16.10 -11.07
CA GLY A 15 -15.19 -17.31 -11.03
C GLY A 15 -15.89 -18.50 -10.37
N LEU A 16 -16.69 -18.24 -9.35
CA LEU A 16 -17.43 -19.25 -8.60
C LEU A 16 -18.89 -19.38 -9.02
N GLY A 17 -19.41 -18.48 -9.83
CA GLY A 17 -20.82 -18.46 -10.22
C GLY A 17 -21.76 -18.14 -9.06
N ILE A 18 -21.31 -17.36 -8.08
CA ILE A 18 -22.11 -16.97 -6.91
C ILE A 18 -22.61 -15.52 -7.04
N PRO A 19 -23.77 -15.19 -6.46
CA PRO A 19 -24.26 -13.81 -6.47
C PRO A 19 -23.45 -12.93 -5.50
N PRO A 20 -23.33 -11.61 -5.77
CA PRO A 20 -22.58 -10.67 -4.91
C PRO A 20 -23.02 -10.68 -3.44
N GLN A 21 -24.31 -10.95 -3.18
CA GLN A 21 -24.89 -11.01 -1.82
C GLN A 21 -24.37 -12.18 -0.98
N SER A 22 -23.74 -13.17 -1.63
CA SER A 22 -23.09 -14.29 -0.94
C SER A 22 -21.72 -13.94 -0.37
N ILE A 23 -21.17 -12.76 -0.73
CA ILE A 23 -19.90 -12.27 -0.20
C ILE A 23 -20.19 -11.55 1.13
N GLY A 24 -19.55 -12.04 2.19
CA GLY A 24 -19.58 -11.40 3.51
C GLY A 24 -18.52 -10.31 3.64
N SER A 25 -17.69 -10.41 4.66
CA SER A 25 -16.60 -9.47 4.87
C SER A 25 -15.52 -9.58 3.79
N VAL A 26 -15.01 -8.44 3.36
CA VAL A 26 -13.91 -8.34 2.39
C VAL A 26 -12.69 -7.74 3.09
N ILE A 27 -11.70 -8.55 3.36
CA ILE A 27 -10.48 -8.14 4.04
C ILE A 27 -9.43 -7.79 3.00
N GLY A 28 -9.04 -6.52 2.93
CA GLY A 28 -7.93 -6.07 2.09
C GLY A 28 -6.59 -6.33 2.78
N VAL A 29 -5.63 -6.90 2.06
CA VAL A 29 -4.26 -7.04 2.56
C VAL A 29 -3.37 -6.03 1.87
N MET A 30 -2.73 -5.16 2.64
CA MET A 30 -1.83 -4.14 2.14
C MET A 30 -0.50 -4.17 2.91
N LYS A 31 0.57 -3.78 2.23
CA LYS A 31 1.86 -3.55 2.89
C LYS A 31 1.94 -2.11 3.39
N ALA A 32 2.82 -1.87 4.33
CA ALA A 32 3.12 -0.52 4.81
C ALA A 32 3.90 0.35 3.78
N TYR A 33 4.24 -0.22 2.63
CA TYR A 33 4.88 0.44 1.50
C TYR A 33 4.37 -0.17 0.19
N THR A 34 4.69 0.43 -0.95
CA THR A 34 4.27 -0.09 -2.27
C THR A 34 5.37 -0.90 -2.92
N SER A 35 5.03 -2.06 -3.51
CA SER A 35 5.94 -2.83 -4.37
C SER A 35 5.26 -3.19 -5.69
N ARG A 36 6.04 -3.24 -6.77
CA ARG A 36 5.55 -3.55 -8.10
C ARG A 36 6.48 -4.51 -8.84
N VAL A 37 5.89 -5.42 -9.60
CA VAL A 37 6.57 -6.27 -10.58
C VAL A 37 6.29 -5.75 -11.98
N GLY A 38 7.30 -5.77 -12.84
CA GLY A 38 7.19 -5.39 -14.25
C GLY A 38 7.26 -3.89 -14.52
N ALA A 39 7.20 -3.55 -15.81
CA ALA A 39 7.25 -2.18 -16.30
C ALA A 39 5.92 -1.43 -16.09
N GLY A 40 5.94 -0.14 -16.29
CA GLY A 40 4.81 0.76 -16.20
C GLY A 40 4.96 1.82 -15.12
N PRO A 41 4.06 2.81 -15.09
CA PRO A 41 4.15 3.93 -14.17
C PRO A 41 4.07 3.47 -12.71
N PHE A 42 4.91 4.08 -11.89
CA PHE A 42 4.95 3.86 -10.45
C PHE A 42 5.23 5.20 -9.75
N PRO A 43 4.19 5.99 -9.49
CA PRO A 43 4.35 7.38 -9.02
C PRO A 43 5.18 7.53 -7.75
N THR A 44 5.07 6.60 -6.82
CA THR A 44 5.80 6.64 -5.54
C THR A 44 7.11 5.86 -5.56
N GLU A 45 7.58 5.41 -6.73
CA GLU A 45 8.83 4.66 -6.85
C GLU A 45 10.02 5.45 -6.32
N LEU A 46 10.87 4.77 -5.61
CA LEU A 46 12.15 5.29 -5.12
C LEU A 46 13.29 4.82 -6.01
N SER A 47 14.42 5.53 -5.96
CA SER A 47 15.63 5.19 -6.70
C SER A 47 16.89 5.32 -5.85
N ASP A 48 16.73 5.36 -4.54
CA ASP A 48 17.75 5.65 -3.55
C ASP A 48 18.02 4.46 -2.61
N GLU A 49 18.76 4.72 -1.53
CA GLU A 49 19.08 3.74 -0.50
C GLU A 49 17.83 3.21 0.20
N ILE A 50 16.76 4.00 0.28
CA ILE A 50 15.49 3.59 0.89
C ILE A 50 14.85 2.48 0.05
N MET A 51 14.88 2.58 -1.29
CA MET A 51 14.41 1.50 -2.15
C MET A 51 15.17 0.20 -1.88
N THR A 52 16.51 0.28 -1.80
CA THR A 52 17.36 -0.87 -1.50
C THR A 52 17.00 -1.48 -0.15
N HIS A 53 16.80 -0.66 0.88
CA HIS A 53 16.36 -1.10 2.20
C HIS A 53 15.00 -1.84 2.13
N LEU A 54 14.00 -1.27 1.45
CA LEU A 54 12.69 -1.90 1.29
C LEU A 54 12.78 -3.25 0.55
N GLN A 55 13.67 -3.34 -0.44
CA GLN A 55 13.89 -4.58 -1.19
C GLN A 55 14.55 -5.67 -0.34
N GLU A 56 15.56 -5.33 0.41
CA GLU A 56 16.38 -6.30 1.18
C GLU A 56 15.66 -6.70 2.47
N VAL A 57 15.30 -5.75 3.32
CA VAL A 57 14.60 -6.02 4.59
C VAL A 57 13.19 -6.56 4.33
N GLY A 58 12.51 -6.03 3.34
CA GLY A 58 11.18 -6.49 2.94
C GLY A 58 11.19 -7.82 2.16
N ALA A 59 12.37 -8.36 1.80
CA ALA A 59 12.52 -9.54 0.95
C ALA A 59 11.72 -9.44 -0.36
N GLU A 60 11.77 -8.28 -1.02
CA GLU A 60 10.99 -7.97 -2.21
C GLU A 60 11.63 -8.53 -3.48
N TYR A 61 11.48 -9.85 -3.65
CA TYR A 61 11.96 -10.59 -4.81
C TYR A 61 10.81 -11.31 -5.51
N GLY A 62 10.90 -11.41 -6.83
CA GLY A 62 9.93 -12.18 -7.62
C GLY A 62 10.07 -13.67 -7.34
N THR A 63 8.96 -14.33 -7.02
CA THR A 63 8.95 -15.75 -6.64
C THR A 63 9.55 -16.67 -7.72
N THR A 64 9.29 -16.37 -9.00
CA THR A 64 9.74 -17.23 -10.12
C THR A 64 11.14 -16.86 -10.62
N THR A 65 11.45 -15.55 -10.70
CA THR A 65 12.68 -15.09 -11.35
C THR A 65 13.75 -14.63 -10.37
N GLY A 66 13.44 -14.48 -9.10
CA GLY A 66 14.32 -13.93 -8.08
C GLY A 66 14.71 -12.46 -8.29
N ARG A 67 14.13 -11.78 -9.29
CA ARG A 67 14.42 -10.36 -9.56
C ARG A 67 13.89 -9.48 -8.44
N ARG A 68 14.66 -8.45 -8.08
CA ARG A 68 14.20 -7.41 -7.14
C ARG A 68 12.94 -6.74 -7.67
N ARG A 69 11.95 -6.54 -6.82
CA ARG A 69 10.76 -5.75 -7.13
C ARG A 69 11.09 -4.27 -7.01
N ARG A 70 10.46 -3.46 -7.83
CA ARG A 70 10.45 -2.01 -7.66
C ARG A 70 9.70 -1.67 -6.38
N CYS A 71 10.24 -0.77 -5.56
CA CYS A 71 9.65 -0.39 -4.28
C CYS A 71 9.53 1.12 -4.17
N GLY A 72 8.57 1.58 -3.39
CA GLY A 72 8.32 2.98 -3.14
C GLY A 72 7.45 3.20 -1.91
N TRP A 73 7.21 4.47 -1.59
CA TRP A 73 6.35 4.84 -0.48
C TRP A 73 4.92 4.33 -0.67
N LEU A 74 4.21 4.15 0.44
CA LEU A 74 2.80 3.75 0.41
C LEU A 74 1.98 4.79 -0.37
N ASP A 75 1.22 4.29 -1.34
CA ASP A 75 0.39 5.10 -2.21
C ASP A 75 -1.08 5.04 -1.77
N LEU A 76 -1.50 6.03 -1.00
CA LEU A 76 -2.87 6.09 -0.50
C LEU A 76 -3.89 6.50 -1.57
N VAL A 77 -3.46 7.14 -2.67
CA VAL A 77 -4.35 7.45 -3.81
C VAL A 77 -4.77 6.15 -4.48
N MET A 78 -3.79 5.28 -4.75
CA MET A 78 -4.03 3.94 -5.30
C MET A 78 -4.86 3.08 -4.33
N MET A 79 -4.54 3.12 -3.03
CA MET A 79 -5.25 2.33 -2.02
C MET A 79 -6.70 2.79 -1.84
N ARG A 80 -6.98 4.10 -1.89
CA ARG A 80 -8.35 4.62 -1.88
C ARG A 80 -9.15 4.12 -3.09
N TYR A 81 -8.55 4.14 -4.26
CA TYR A 81 -9.17 3.59 -5.47
C TYR A 81 -9.46 2.09 -5.34
N SER A 82 -8.48 1.33 -4.84
CA SER A 82 -8.65 -0.11 -4.57
C SER A 82 -9.77 -0.39 -3.56
N THR A 83 -9.84 0.39 -2.49
CA THR A 83 -10.90 0.30 -1.48
C THR A 83 -12.28 0.54 -2.09
N LEU A 84 -12.40 1.57 -2.92
CA LEU A 84 -13.66 1.90 -3.60
C LEU A 84 -14.15 0.77 -4.52
N ILE A 85 -13.22 0.15 -5.28
CA ILE A 85 -13.58 -0.92 -6.23
C ILE A 85 -13.91 -2.23 -5.52
N ASN A 86 -13.18 -2.56 -4.45
CA ASN A 86 -13.30 -3.86 -3.79
C ASN A 86 -14.24 -3.84 -2.58
N GLY A 87 -14.64 -2.69 -2.08
CA GLY A 87 -15.51 -2.57 -0.92
C GLY A 87 -14.95 -3.25 0.32
N TYR A 88 -13.68 -2.97 0.65
CA TYR A 88 -13.06 -3.56 1.85
C TYR A 88 -13.85 -3.18 3.10
N THR A 89 -14.18 -4.18 3.91
CA THR A 89 -14.81 -4.00 5.22
C THR A 89 -13.76 -3.76 6.31
N SER A 90 -12.57 -4.32 6.12
CA SER A 90 -11.41 -4.12 6.99
C SER A 90 -10.10 -4.35 6.23
N LEU A 91 -9.00 -3.92 6.83
CA LEU A 91 -7.66 -4.03 6.27
C LEU A 91 -6.74 -4.81 7.21
N ASN A 92 -5.83 -5.56 6.60
CA ASN A 92 -4.66 -6.14 7.23
C ASN A 92 -3.42 -5.38 6.71
N LEU A 93 -2.81 -4.58 7.57
CA LEU A 93 -1.57 -3.85 7.29
C LEU A 93 -0.38 -4.73 7.63
N THR A 94 0.40 -5.11 6.62
CA THR A 94 1.53 -6.03 6.77
C THR A 94 2.87 -5.34 6.56
N LYS A 95 3.95 -5.98 7.01
CA LYS A 95 5.35 -5.53 6.81
C LYS A 95 5.64 -4.14 7.36
N LEU A 96 5.02 -3.80 8.47
CA LEU A 96 5.26 -2.53 9.15
C LEU A 96 6.67 -2.46 9.74
N ASP A 97 7.18 -3.59 10.21
CA ASP A 97 8.55 -3.82 10.69
C ASP A 97 9.64 -3.43 9.70
N VAL A 98 9.36 -3.52 8.40
CA VAL A 98 10.31 -3.12 7.34
C VAL A 98 10.69 -1.64 7.42
N LEU A 99 9.84 -0.82 8.05
CA LEU A 99 10.06 0.62 8.22
C LEU A 99 10.77 1.01 9.53
N ASP A 100 11.09 0.06 10.41
CA ASP A 100 11.57 0.26 11.78
C ASP A 100 12.74 1.24 11.93
N ASN A 101 13.70 1.17 11.02
CA ASN A 101 14.95 1.95 11.11
C ASN A 101 14.96 3.21 10.24
N LEU A 102 13.87 3.50 9.57
CA LEU A 102 13.80 4.70 8.73
C LEU A 102 13.65 5.95 9.60
N PRO A 103 14.43 7.00 9.34
CA PRO A 103 14.33 8.25 10.11
C PRO A 103 13.03 9.00 9.81
N GLU A 104 12.52 8.84 8.60
CA GLU A 104 11.34 9.50 8.06
C GLU A 104 10.58 8.55 7.16
N ILE A 105 9.26 8.58 7.22
CA ILE A 105 8.36 7.76 6.40
C ILE A 105 7.40 8.69 5.66
N LYS A 106 7.15 8.41 4.39
CA LYS A 106 6.24 9.20 3.56
C LYS A 106 5.08 8.35 3.06
N VAL A 107 3.92 8.98 2.91
CA VAL A 107 2.77 8.40 2.21
C VAL A 107 2.28 9.35 1.14
N ALA A 108 1.96 8.83 -0.03
CA ALA A 108 1.37 9.63 -1.09
C ALA A 108 -0.11 9.91 -0.77
N THR A 109 -0.49 11.17 -0.78
CA THR A 109 -1.84 11.62 -0.43
C THR A 109 -2.63 12.17 -1.60
N SER A 110 -1.96 12.70 -2.61
CA SER A 110 -2.58 13.14 -3.85
C SER A 110 -1.59 13.14 -5.02
N TYR A 111 -2.15 13.14 -6.23
CA TYR A 111 -1.42 13.31 -7.48
C TYR A 111 -1.71 14.68 -8.08
N VAL A 112 -0.70 15.27 -8.70
CA VAL A 112 -0.79 16.56 -9.38
C VAL A 112 -0.32 16.40 -10.81
N LEU A 113 -1.08 16.94 -11.76
CA LEU A 113 -0.71 17.01 -13.17
C LEU A 113 -0.59 18.49 -13.58
N GLY A 114 0.64 18.98 -13.70
CA GLY A 114 0.90 20.41 -13.82
C GLY A 114 0.45 21.16 -12.55
N GLU A 115 -0.49 22.08 -12.69
CA GLU A 115 -1.07 22.82 -11.56
C GLU A 115 -2.33 22.18 -10.96
N LYS A 116 -2.86 21.12 -11.62
CA LYS A 116 -4.13 20.52 -11.25
C LYS A 116 -3.94 19.30 -10.35
N GLU A 117 -4.52 19.35 -9.16
CA GLU A 117 -4.65 18.18 -8.29
C GLU A 117 -5.74 17.24 -8.83
N LEU A 118 -5.42 15.96 -8.95
CA LEU A 118 -6.35 14.95 -9.44
C LEU A 118 -7.26 14.47 -8.32
N SER A 119 -8.55 14.38 -8.60
CA SER A 119 -9.56 13.92 -7.63
C SER A 119 -9.56 12.40 -7.41
N SER A 120 -8.94 11.65 -8.31
CA SER A 120 -8.95 10.19 -8.28
C SER A 120 -7.71 9.58 -8.96
N PHE A 121 -7.52 8.30 -8.75
CA PHE A 121 -6.49 7.53 -9.45
C PHE A 121 -6.79 7.50 -10.97
N PRO A 122 -5.86 7.95 -11.85
CA PRO A 122 -6.10 8.00 -13.28
C PRO A 122 -6.08 6.60 -13.90
N ALA A 123 -7.06 6.32 -14.74
CA ALA A 123 -7.13 5.07 -15.51
C ALA A 123 -6.14 5.04 -16.68
N ASP A 124 -5.78 6.21 -17.23
CA ASP A 124 -4.82 6.33 -18.31
C ASP A 124 -3.39 6.28 -17.77
N LEU A 125 -2.65 5.26 -18.22
CA LEU A 125 -1.25 5.07 -17.83
C LEU A 125 -0.32 6.20 -18.30
N ASN A 126 -0.64 6.89 -19.40
CA ASN A 126 0.15 8.03 -19.87
C ASN A 126 -0.04 9.25 -18.94
N ILE A 127 -1.21 9.40 -18.38
CA ILE A 127 -1.47 10.41 -17.34
C ILE A 127 -0.73 10.00 -16.06
N LEU A 128 -0.90 8.75 -15.63
CA LEU A 128 -0.24 8.23 -14.42
C LEU A 128 1.29 8.35 -14.47
N ALA A 129 1.89 8.24 -15.66
CA ALA A 129 3.33 8.39 -15.86
C ALA A 129 3.85 9.84 -15.71
N LYS A 130 2.95 10.82 -15.72
CA LYS A 130 3.28 12.26 -15.72
C LYS A 130 2.87 12.98 -14.44
N VAL A 131 2.27 12.27 -13.49
CA VAL A 131 1.85 12.89 -12.24
C VAL A 131 3.03 13.14 -11.32
N ASP A 132 3.01 14.29 -10.66
CA ASP A 132 3.78 14.54 -9.47
C ASP A 132 3.02 14.08 -8.23
N VAL A 133 3.74 13.71 -7.17
CA VAL A 133 3.15 13.14 -5.96
C VAL A 133 3.30 14.10 -4.79
N LYS A 134 2.20 14.40 -4.12
CA LYS A 134 2.24 15.07 -2.82
C LYS A 134 2.33 14.04 -1.70
N TYR A 135 3.24 14.27 -0.77
CA TYR A 135 3.49 13.38 0.35
C TYR A 135 3.13 14.02 1.68
N LYS A 136 2.58 13.20 2.57
CA LYS A 136 2.57 13.45 4.01
C LYS A 136 3.79 12.76 4.62
N MET A 137 4.52 13.48 5.45
CA MET A 137 5.71 12.97 6.15
C MET A 137 5.37 12.61 7.60
N PHE A 138 5.99 11.54 8.08
CA PHE A 138 5.92 11.06 9.45
C PHE A 138 7.34 10.85 9.99
N PRO A 139 7.62 11.17 11.24
CA PRO A 139 8.84 10.74 11.88
C PRO A 139 8.83 9.22 12.01
N GLY A 140 9.97 8.57 11.73
CA GLY A 140 10.12 7.13 11.96
C GLY A 140 10.12 6.79 13.45
N TRP A 141 9.71 5.59 13.80
CA TRP A 141 9.68 5.13 15.20
C TRP A 141 11.01 4.60 15.72
N LYS A 142 12.00 4.43 14.83
CA LYS A 142 13.43 4.17 15.13
C LYS A 142 13.70 3.02 16.11
N GLY A 143 12.94 1.94 16.01
CA GLY A 143 13.13 0.78 16.85
C GLY A 143 12.31 -0.42 16.40
N PRO A 144 12.70 -1.63 16.75
CA PRO A 144 12.02 -2.85 16.35
C PRO A 144 10.64 -2.95 16.99
N ILE A 145 9.63 -3.25 16.18
CA ILE A 145 8.25 -3.48 16.62
C ILE A 145 7.85 -4.95 16.63
N SER A 146 8.73 -5.85 16.18
CA SER A 146 8.45 -7.28 16.06
C SER A 146 8.05 -7.98 17.38
N ASN A 147 8.40 -7.40 18.52
CA ASN A 147 8.02 -7.93 19.83
C ASN A 147 6.68 -7.38 20.35
N CYS A 148 6.10 -6.37 19.71
CA CYS A 148 4.82 -5.81 20.11
C CYS A 148 3.69 -6.81 19.87
N LYS A 149 2.93 -7.11 20.91
CA LYS A 149 1.82 -8.08 20.87
C LYS A 149 0.44 -7.41 20.90
N SER A 150 0.39 -6.13 21.26
CA SER A 150 -0.83 -5.33 21.23
C SER A 150 -0.58 -3.98 20.56
N TYR A 151 -1.66 -3.32 20.18
CA TYR A 151 -1.60 -2.00 19.54
C TYR A 151 -0.98 -0.95 20.45
N GLU A 152 -1.24 -1.03 21.75
CA GLU A 152 -0.76 -0.11 22.78
C GLU A 152 0.75 -0.18 22.98
N GLU A 153 1.37 -1.31 22.67
CA GLU A 153 2.83 -1.50 22.74
C GLU A 153 3.56 -0.85 21.56
N LEU A 154 2.86 -0.52 20.49
CA LEU A 154 3.46 0.15 19.34
C LEU A 154 3.91 1.58 19.73
N PRO A 155 5.07 2.05 19.23
CA PRO A 155 5.49 3.43 19.39
C PRO A 155 4.41 4.42 18.94
N GLN A 156 4.32 5.57 19.61
CA GLN A 156 3.31 6.58 19.28
C GLN A 156 3.35 7.00 17.80
N THR A 157 4.54 7.25 17.26
CA THR A 157 4.71 7.64 15.84
C THR A 157 4.24 6.54 14.88
N CYS A 158 4.41 5.27 15.27
CA CYS A 158 3.89 4.12 14.51
C CYS A 158 2.36 4.10 14.53
N ARG A 159 1.74 4.33 15.70
CA ARG A 159 0.28 4.41 15.82
C ARG A 159 -0.30 5.58 15.02
N GLU A 160 0.33 6.75 15.07
CA GLU A 160 -0.06 7.93 14.28
C GLU A 160 -0.03 7.64 12.77
N TYR A 161 0.96 6.88 12.31
CA TYR A 161 1.04 6.42 10.91
C TYR A 161 -0.14 5.51 10.55
N ILE A 162 -0.47 4.53 11.40
CA ILE A 162 -1.57 3.59 11.19
C ILE A 162 -2.91 4.33 11.19
N GLU A 163 -3.15 5.18 12.19
CA GLU A 163 -4.38 5.96 12.34
C GLU A 163 -4.60 6.91 11.15
N TYR A 164 -3.52 7.50 10.64
CA TYR A 164 -3.62 8.34 9.46
C TYR A 164 -4.07 7.55 8.22
N ILE A 165 -3.51 6.35 8.00
CA ILE A 165 -3.91 5.48 6.89
C ILE A 165 -5.38 5.08 7.02
N GLU A 166 -5.80 4.66 8.21
CA GLU A 166 -7.18 4.27 8.51
C GLU A 166 -8.16 5.43 8.22
N ASN A 167 -7.86 6.60 8.75
CA ASN A 167 -8.68 7.80 8.53
C ASN A 167 -8.72 8.23 7.05
N PHE A 168 -7.59 8.15 6.35
CA PHE A 168 -7.50 8.51 4.94
C PHE A 168 -8.33 7.59 4.05
N LEU A 169 -8.30 6.29 4.32
CA LEU A 169 -9.03 5.27 3.54
C LEU A 169 -10.49 5.11 3.98
N GLY A 170 -10.83 5.52 5.19
CA GLY A 170 -12.15 5.32 5.78
C GLY A 170 -12.49 3.85 6.03
N VAL A 171 -11.47 2.99 6.20
CA VAL A 171 -11.62 1.56 6.43
C VAL A 171 -10.72 1.15 7.59
N ARG A 172 -11.29 0.41 8.55
CA ARG A 172 -10.60 -0.02 9.75
C ARG A 172 -9.44 -0.96 9.46
N ILE A 173 -8.31 -0.73 10.10
CA ILE A 173 -7.16 -1.65 10.12
C ILE A 173 -7.32 -2.55 11.34
N GLU A 174 -7.74 -3.79 11.12
CA GLU A 174 -8.01 -4.76 12.20
C GLU A 174 -6.80 -5.63 12.53
N TRP A 175 -5.89 -5.81 11.58
CA TRP A 175 -4.70 -6.63 11.76
C TRP A 175 -3.46 -5.86 11.32
N ILE A 176 -2.40 -5.99 12.11
CA ILE A 176 -1.12 -5.33 11.88
C ILE A 176 -0.02 -6.38 11.97
N GLY A 177 0.69 -6.58 10.86
CA GLY A 177 1.85 -7.46 10.81
C GLY A 177 3.13 -6.71 11.17
N VAL A 178 3.79 -7.16 12.21
CA VAL A 178 4.99 -6.53 12.83
C VAL A 178 6.28 -7.34 12.67
N GLY A 179 6.23 -8.42 11.84
CA GLY A 179 7.37 -9.29 11.56
C GLY A 179 7.16 -10.74 11.94
#